data_b171ba973d17416b75ce8b532fe4e671
#
_entry.id   b171ba973d17416b75ce8b532fe4e671
#
_cell.length_a   1.000
_cell.length_b   1.000
_cell.length_c   1.000
_cell.angle_alpha   90.00
_cell.angle_beta   90.00
_cell.angle_gamma   90.00
#
_symmetry.space_group_name_H-M   'P 1'
#
loop_
_entity.id
_entity.type
_entity.pdbx_description
1 polymer ?
#
loop_
_entity_poly.entity_id
_entity_poly.type
_entity_poly.pdbx_seq_one_letter_code
_entity_poly.pdbx_strand_id
1 'polypeptide(L)'
;MKTIKIAIFGLGVVGSHVVKLLEKNSYILDNTKFKIVSISAKNKNKKRNFNVKKYPWFKDFSDLSQSNKPDLIIETIGGSGKFINDLYKYCLKNKISLITANKAQLAENGHSFFGDFDKMNLYLGFEAAVLGAVPVVRAIEPVSYTHLRAHETKWH
;
A
#
# COMPACT_ATOMS: atom_id res chain seq x y z
N MET A 1 -12.36 17.25 3.96
CA MET A 1 -11.02 16.68 3.74
C MET A 1 -11.12 15.17 3.87
N LYS A 2 -10.80 14.45 2.80
CA LYS A 2 -10.81 12.98 2.79
C LYS A 2 -9.55 12.44 3.46
N THR A 3 -9.64 11.34 4.21
CA THR A 3 -8.47 10.67 4.78
C THR A 3 -8.33 9.29 4.16
N ILE A 4 -7.17 9.00 3.55
CA ILE A 4 -6.80 7.67 3.08
C ILE A 4 -5.92 7.02 4.16
N LYS A 5 -6.38 5.89 4.67
CA LYS A 5 -5.67 5.08 5.67
C LYS A 5 -4.69 4.15 4.98
N ILE A 6 -3.43 4.19 5.38
CA ILE A 6 -2.34 3.42 4.77
C ILE A 6 -1.77 2.42 5.78
N ALA A 7 -1.64 1.16 5.36
CA ALA A 7 -0.80 0.18 6.04
C ALA A 7 0.47 -0.08 5.23
N ILE A 8 1.62 -0.21 5.91
CA ILE A 8 2.92 -0.43 5.25
C ILE A 8 3.49 -1.78 5.67
N PHE A 9 3.72 -2.64 4.67
CA PHE A 9 4.35 -3.94 4.80
C PHE A 9 5.78 -3.92 4.27
N GLY A 10 6.72 -4.34 5.11
CA GLY A 10 8.14 -4.26 4.82
C GLY A 10 8.72 -2.89 5.22
N LEU A 11 9.66 -2.92 6.18
CA LEU A 11 10.32 -1.72 6.70
C LEU A 11 11.83 -1.82 6.49
N GLY A 12 12.19 -2.23 5.26
CA GLY A 12 13.55 -2.14 4.74
C GLY A 12 13.90 -0.70 4.35
N VAL A 13 14.85 -0.53 3.45
CA VAL A 13 15.26 0.80 2.96
C VAL A 13 14.09 1.55 2.37
N VAL A 14 13.37 0.93 1.43
CA VAL A 14 12.24 1.56 0.72
C VAL A 14 11.09 1.88 1.68
N GLY A 15 10.58 0.89 2.42
CA GLY A 15 9.43 1.09 3.31
C GLY A 15 9.71 2.09 4.44
N SER A 16 10.94 2.11 4.98
CA SER A 16 11.34 3.11 5.98
C SER A 16 11.37 4.52 5.40
N HIS A 17 11.78 4.69 4.13
CA HIS A 17 11.71 5.97 3.45
C HIS A 17 10.27 6.43 3.20
N VAL A 18 9.39 5.52 2.81
CA VAL A 18 7.96 5.81 2.64
C VAL A 18 7.35 6.33 3.94
N VAL A 19 7.63 5.66 5.08
CA VAL A 19 7.17 6.15 6.40
C VAL A 19 7.63 7.58 6.63
N LYS A 20 8.92 7.86 6.43
CA LYS A 20 9.49 9.21 6.65
C LYS A 20 8.90 10.27 5.73
N LEU A 21 8.68 9.94 4.47
CA LEU A 21 8.07 10.87 3.52
C LEU A 21 6.65 11.24 3.97
N LEU A 22 5.86 10.24 4.35
CA LEU A 22 4.49 10.45 4.84
C LEU A 22 4.45 11.20 6.18
N GLU A 23 5.52 11.09 7.01
CA GLU A 23 5.64 11.86 8.25
C GLU A 23 6.00 13.34 8.01
N LYS A 24 6.99 13.59 7.12
CA LYS A 24 7.51 14.94 6.87
C LYS A 24 6.50 15.86 6.22
N ASN A 25 5.74 15.29 5.32
CA ASN A 25 4.72 16.00 4.61
C ASN A 25 3.43 15.41 5.15
N SER A 26 2.70 16.11 5.97
CA SER A 26 1.27 15.87 6.08
C SER A 26 0.72 16.10 4.67
N TYR A 27 0.97 15.11 3.78
CA TYR A 27 0.61 15.20 2.37
C TYR A 27 -0.88 15.42 2.28
N ILE A 28 -1.21 16.66 2.04
CA ILE A 28 -2.53 17.06 1.59
C ILE A 28 -2.37 17.25 0.09
N LEU A 29 -2.81 16.28 -0.68
CA LEU A 29 -2.94 16.39 -2.12
C LEU A 29 -4.42 16.54 -2.41
N ASP A 30 -4.80 17.59 -3.11
CA ASP A 30 -6.20 17.84 -3.53
C ASP A 30 -7.22 17.60 -2.40
N ASN A 31 -7.00 18.19 -1.23
CA ASN A 31 -7.85 18.06 -0.05
C ASN A 31 -7.92 16.62 0.55
N THR A 32 -6.95 15.77 0.22
CA THR A 32 -6.82 14.40 0.72
C THR A 32 -5.64 14.28 1.67
N LYS A 33 -5.89 13.78 2.89
CA LYS A 33 -4.87 13.49 3.90
C LYS A 33 -4.50 12.01 3.89
N PHE A 34 -3.21 11.69 3.89
CA PHE A 34 -2.72 10.33 4.04
C PHE A 34 -2.35 10.06 5.50
N LYS A 35 -2.86 8.96 6.06
CA LYS A 35 -2.62 8.58 7.45
C LYS A 35 -2.09 7.15 7.53
N ILE A 36 -0.87 6.98 8.06
CA ILE A 36 -0.36 5.65 8.40
C ILE A 36 -1.15 5.11 9.60
N VAL A 37 -1.88 4.02 9.41
CA VAL A 37 -2.69 3.38 10.47
C VAL A 37 -2.01 2.17 11.06
N SER A 38 -1.09 1.55 10.34
CA SER A 38 -0.32 0.41 10.84
C SER A 38 0.93 0.14 10.01
N ILE A 39 1.90 -0.53 10.63
CA ILE A 39 3.15 -0.95 10.00
C ILE A 39 3.49 -2.40 10.36
N SER A 40 4.21 -3.10 9.48
CA SER A 40 4.67 -4.46 9.72
C SER A 40 6.00 -4.75 9.04
N ALA A 41 6.81 -5.59 9.68
CA ALA A 41 8.00 -6.20 9.09
C ALA A 41 8.39 -7.46 9.87
N LYS A 42 9.25 -8.31 9.27
CA LYS A 42 9.70 -9.57 9.86
C LYS A 42 10.31 -9.38 11.27
N ASN A 43 11.09 -8.33 11.48
CA ASN A 43 11.74 -8.06 12.76
C ASN A 43 11.30 -6.68 13.31
N LYS A 44 10.50 -6.70 14.38
CA LYS A 44 10.01 -5.49 15.05
C LYS A 44 11.13 -4.69 15.71
N ASN A 45 12.12 -5.37 16.27
CA ASN A 45 13.18 -4.77 17.09
C ASN A 45 14.36 -4.24 16.26
N LYS A 46 14.38 -4.46 14.94
CA LYS A 46 15.41 -3.90 14.07
C LYS A 46 15.38 -2.38 14.17
N LYS A 47 16.55 -1.79 14.43
CA LYS A 47 16.72 -0.31 14.46
C LYS A 47 16.36 0.28 13.09
N ARG A 48 15.55 1.33 13.10
CA ARG A 48 15.10 2.07 11.92
C ARG A 48 15.33 3.57 12.13
N ASN A 49 15.32 4.31 11.06
CA ASN A 49 15.54 5.76 11.07
C ASN A 49 14.28 6.59 11.37
N PHE A 50 13.26 5.94 11.98
CA PHE A 50 12.04 6.57 12.47
C PHE A 50 11.55 5.84 13.74
N ASN A 51 10.65 6.49 14.48
CA ASN A 51 10.11 5.92 15.73
C ASN A 51 8.99 4.90 15.44
N VAL A 52 9.35 3.61 15.47
CA VAL A 52 8.40 2.50 15.23
C VAL A 52 7.25 2.49 16.23
N LYS A 53 7.48 2.93 17.48
CA LYS A 53 6.45 2.94 18.54
C LYS A 53 5.30 3.91 18.29
N LYS A 54 5.49 4.83 17.35
CA LYS A 54 4.47 5.80 16.95
C LYS A 54 3.29 5.16 16.22
N TYR A 55 3.49 3.97 15.66
CA TYR A 55 2.50 3.29 14.83
C TYR A 55 2.07 1.96 15.43
N PRO A 56 0.80 1.58 15.30
CA PRO A 56 0.35 0.23 15.58
C PRO A 56 1.15 -0.77 14.75
N TRP A 57 1.62 -1.82 15.42
CA TRP A 57 2.33 -2.92 14.78
C TRP A 57 1.40 -4.12 14.65
N PHE A 58 1.35 -4.72 13.48
CA PHE A 58 0.64 -5.97 13.28
C PHE A 58 1.59 -7.09 12.82
N LYS A 59 1.26 -8.31 13.14
CA LYS A 59 2.05 -9.50 12.76
C LYS A 59 1.54 -10.07 11.45
N ASP A 60 0.25 -10.10 11.27
CA ASP A 60 -0.43 -10.66 10.13
C ASP A 60 -1.44 -9.65 9.55
N PHE A 61 -1.68 -9.71 8.25
CA PHE A 61 -2.66 -8.81 7.60
C PHE A 61 -4.10 -9.09 8.05
N SER A 62 -4.40 -10.28 8.58
CA SER A 62 -5.70 -10.56 9.19
C SER A 62 -5.99 -9.67 10.40
N ASP A 63 -4.97 -9.20 11.09
CA ASP A 63 -5.12 -8.28 12.22
C ASP A 63 -5.65 -6.90 11.79
N LEU A 64 -5.54 -6.56 10.51
CA LEU A 64 -6.02 -5.27 9.97
C LEU A 64 -7.54 -5.16 9.87
N SER A 65 -8.27 -6.28 9.99
CA SER A 65 -9.71 -6.34 9.70
C SER A 65 -10.60 -5.80 10.82
N GLN A 66 -10.09 -5.60 12.04
CA GLN A 66 -10.95 -5.41 13.20
C GLN A 66 -11.14 -3.95 13.66
N SER A 67 -10.18 -3.07 13.56
CA SER A 67 -10.35 -1.69 14.06
C SER A 67 -9.81 -0.58 13.15
N ASN A 68 -8.83 -0.89 12.32
CA ASN A 68 -8.16 0.10 11.48
C ASN A 68 -7.93 -0.43 10.05
N LYS A 69 -8.99 -0.93 9.40
CA LYS A 69 -8.91 -1.36 8.01
C LYS A 69 -8.29 -0.26 7.17
N PRO A 70 -7.18 -0.52 6.46
CA PRO A 70 -6.59 0.45 5.55
C PRO A 70 -7.42 0.54 4.25
N ASP A 71 -7.35 1.68 3.60
CA ASP A 71 -7.86 1.88 2.25
C ASP A 71 -6.80 1.47 1.21
N LEU A 72 -5.53 1.56 1.60
CA LEU A 72 -4.37 1.29 0.78
C LEU A 72 -3.31 0.51 1.57
N ILE A 73 -2.76 -0.54 0.96
CA ILE A 73 -1.56 -1.22 1.45
C ILE A 73 -0.38 -0.85 0.56
N ILE A 74 0.76 -0.50 1.19
CA ILE A 74 2.05 -0.35 0.51
C ILE A 74 2.92 -1.54 0.90
N GLU A 75 3.25 -2.38 -0.08
CA GLU A 75 4.06 -3.59 0.09
C GLU A 75 5.46 -3.36 -0.48
N THR A 76 6.46 -3.47 0.38
CA THR A 76 7.88 -3.34 0.05
C THR A 76 8.70 -4.53 0.57
N ILE A 77 8.06 -5.71 0.60
CA ILE A 77 8.69 -6.97 0.96
C ILE A 77 9.32 -7.56 -0.31
N GLY A 78 10.52 -8.07 -0.21
CA GLY A 78 11.16 -8.76 -1.34
C GLY A 78 10.77 -10.24 -1.42
N GLY A 79 10.90 -10.82 -2.62
CA GLY A 79 10.64 -12.24 -2.87
C GLY A 79 9.19 -12.54 -3.24
N SER A 80 8.94 -13.78 -3.60
CA SER A 80 7.60 -14.31 -3.91
C SER A 80 7.27 -15.44 -2.93
N GLY A 81 6.03 -15.88 -2.93
CA GLY A 81 5.61 -17.02 -2.14
C GLY A 81 4.25 -16.85 -1.47
N LYS A 82 3.93 -17.82 -0.63
CA LYS A 82 2.58 -17.95 -0.05
C LYS A 82 2.12 -16.68 0.66
N PHE A 83 2.94 -16.08 1.52
CA PHE A 83 2.57 -14.88 2.28
C PHE A 83 2.16 -13.72 1.37
N ILE A 84 2.94 -13.47 0.32
CA ILE A 84 2.66 -12.37 -0.62
C ILE A 84 1.40 -12.66 -1.43
N ASN A 85 1.23 -13.89 -1.91
CA ASN A 85 0.01 -14.31 -2.60
C ASN A 85 -1.22 -14.14 -1.72
N ASP A 86 -1.14 -14.54 -0.46
CA ASP A 86 -2.23 -14.41 0.50
C ASP A 86 -2.54 -12.93 0.80
N LEU A 87 -1.52 -12.06 0.86
CA LEU A 87 -1.69 -10.62 1.00
C LEU A 87 -2.49 -10.01 -0.18
N TYR A 88 -2.15 -10.38 -1.42
CA TYR A 88 -2.88 -9.90 -2.60
C TYR A 88 -4.34 -10.34 -2.59
N LYS A 89 -4.59 -11.62 -2.28
CA LYS A 89 -5.96 -12.16 -2.12
C LYS A 89 -6.72 -11.47 -0.99
N TYR A 90 -6.02 -11.16 0.10
CA TYR A 90 -6.61 -10.40 1.21
C TYR A 90 -7.03 -8.99 0.76
N CYS A 91 -6.19 -8.29 -0.02
CA CYS A 91 -6.52 -6.99 -0.58
C CYS A 91 -7.80 -7.06 -1.43
N LEU A 92 -7.88 -8.01 -2.36
CA LEU A 92 -9.06 -8.23 -3.20
C LEU A 92 -10.31 -8.51 -2.35
N LYS A 93 -10.24 -9.49 -1.44
CA LYS A 93 -11.37 -9.87 -0.58
C LYS A 93 -11.90 -8.71 0.25
N ASN A 94 -11.00 -7.84 0.74
CA ASN A 94 -11.35 -6.73 1.62
C ASN A 94 -11.52 -5.39 0.89
N LYS A 95 -11.44 -5.37 -0.44
CA LYS A 95 -11.54 -4.17 -1.28
C LYS A 95 -10.52 -3.11 -0.85
N ILE A 96 -9.25 -3.50 -0.78
CA ILE A 96 -8.12 -2.64 -0.41
C ILE A 96 -7.23 -2.48 -1.64
N SER A 97 -6.93 -1.24 -2.00
CA SER A 97 -5.95 -0.94 -3.04
C SER A 97 -4.53 -1.33 -2.60
N LEU A 98 -3.65 -1.64 -3.56
CA LEU A 98 -2.29 -2.10 -3.29
C LEU A 98 -1.28 -1.32 -4.13
N ILE A 99 -0.19 -0.90 -3.49
CA ILE A 99 1.03 -0.46 -4.17
C ILE A 99 2.13 -1.44 -3.79
N THR A 100 2.83 -1.98 -4.78
CA THR A 100 3.89 -2.97 -4.56
C THR A 100 5.21 -2.57 -5.22
N ALA A 101 6.31 -2.82 -4.52
CA ALA A 101 7.67 -2.77 -5.06
C ALA A 101 8.22 -4.18 -5.37
N ASN A 102 7.40 -5.20 -5.34
CA ASN A 102 7.80 -6.60 -5.41
C ASN A 102 7.86 -7.14 -6.86
N LYS A 103 9.04 -7.06 -7.46
CA LYS A 103 9.28 -7.52 -8.84
C LYS A 103 9.03 -9.01 -9.02
N ALA A 104 9.45 -9.83 -8.06
CA ALA A 104 9.34 -11.29 -8.17
C ALA A 104 7.88 -11.71 -8.20
N GLN A 105 7.05 -11.15 -7.33
CA GLN A 105 5.63 -11.45 -7.28
C GLN A 105 4.90 -11.06 -8.58
N LEU A 106 5.23 -9.90 -9.13
CA LEU A 106 4.63 -9.44 -10.38
C LEU A 106 5.09 -10.28 -11.58
N ALA A 107 6.35 -10.72 -11.61
CA ALA A 107 6.85 -11.59 -12.67
C ALA A 107 6.14 -12.95 -12.68
N GLU A 108 5.85 -13.51 -11.51
CA GLU A 108 5.20 -14.83 -11.39
C GLU A 108 3.68 -14.79 -11.59
N ASN A 109 3.01 -13.78 -11.05
CA ASN A 109 1.55 -13.77 -10.90
C ASN A 109 0.88 -12.46 -11.36
N GLY A 110 1.62 -11.49 -11.89
CA GLY A 110 1.13 -10.15 -12.18
C GLY A 110 -0.08 -10.14 -13.11
N HIS A 111 -0.04 -10.93 -14.19
CA HIS A 111 -1.13 -10.99 -15.17
C HIS A 111 -2.50 -11.30 -14.55
N SER A 112 -2.54 -12.28 -13.65
CA SER A 112 -3.76 -12.65 -12.91
C SER A 112 -4.22 -11.51 -11.98
N PHE A 113 -3.31 -10.95 -11.21
CA PHE A 113 -3.65 -9.91 -10.24
C PHE A 113 -4.10 -8.59 -10.89
N PHE A 114 -3.50 -8.18 -12.00
CA PHE A 114 -3.96 -6.99 -12.73
C PHE A 114 -5.43 -7.10 -13.12
N GLY A 115 -5.83 -8.22 -13.74
CA GLY A 115 -7.20 -8.45 -14.13
C GLY A 115 -8.17 -8.48 -12.94
N ASP A 116 -7.76 -9.07 -11.82
CA ASP A 116 -8.63 -9.18 -10.65
C ASP A 116 -8.82 -7.84 -9.92
N PHE A 117 -7.76 -7.03 -9.79
CA PHE A 117 -7.86 -5.69 -9.22
C PHE A 117 -8.70 -4.76 -10.09
N ASP A 118 -8.52 -4.82 -11.41
CA ASP A 118 -9.29 -4.02 -12.38
C ASP A 118 -10.80 -4.36 -12.31
N LYS A 119 -11.16 -5.64 -12.36
CA LYS A 119 -12.56 -6.10 -12.22
C LYS A 119 -13.23 -5.62 -10.94
N MET A 120 -12.47 -5.45 -9.87
CA MET A 120 -12.98 -4.97 -8.59
C MET A 120 -12.90 -3.44 -8.45
N ASN A 121 -12.47 -2.73 -9.47
CA ASN A 121 -12.22 -1.29 -9.44
C ASN A 121 -11.29 -0.88 -8.30
N LEU A 122 -10.23 -1.66 -8.09
CA LEU A 122 -9.19 -1.42 -7.10
C LEU A 122 -7.89 -1.00 -7.79
N TYR A 123 -7.18 -0.07 -7.19
CA TYR A 123 -5.88 0.34 -7.72
C TYR A 123 -4.79 -0.68 -7.37
N LEU A 124 -4.03 -1.10 -8.36
CA LEU A 124 -2.78 -1.85 -8.21
C LEU A 124 -1.62 -1.05 -8.80
N GLY A 125 -0.88 -0.36 -7.93
CA GLY A 125 0.32 0.41 -8.30
C GLY A 125 1.56 -0.48 -8.27
N PHE A 126 2.30 -0.52 -9.37
CA PHE A 126 3.47 -1.40 -9.53
C PHE A 126 4.68 -0.73 -10.17
N GLU A 127 4.62 0.55 -10.45
CA GLU A 127 5.67 1.31 -11.12
C GLU A 127 7.01 1.20 -10.38
N ALA A 128 6.99 1.21 -9.05
CA ALA A 128 8.18 1.02 -8.23
C ALA A 128 8.82 -0.37 -8.41
N ALA A 129 8.03 -1.39 -8.75
CA ALA A 129 8.52 -2.74 -9.02
C ALA A 129 9.16 -2.85 -10.41
N VAL A 130 8.65 -2.13 -11.41
CA VAL A 130 9.11 -2.23 -12.81
C VAL A 130 10.29 -1.31 -13.08
N LEU A 131 10.22 -0.05 -12.65
CA LEU A 131 11.18 0.99 -13.02
C LEU A 131 12.30 1.21 -12.00
N GLY A 132 12.22 0.62 -10.81
CA GLY A 132 13.27 0.65 -9.79
C GLY A 132 13.63 2.03 -9.21
N ALA A 133 13.19 3.11 -9.81
CA ALA A 133 13.51 4.48 -9.45
C ALA A 133 12.28 5.41 -9.32
N VAL A 134 11.08 4.87 -9.55
CA VAL A 134 9.87 5.70 -9.42
C VAL A 134 9.57 5.92 -7.95
N PRO A 135 9.47 7.17 -7.49
CA PRO A 135 9.10 7.46 -6.12
C PRO A 135 7.72 6.87 -5.80
N VAL A 136 7.62 6.09 -4.74
CA VAL A 136 6.33 5.53 -4.24
C VAL A 136 5.27 6.62 -4.07
N VAL A 137 5.70 7.85 -3.81
CA VAL A 137 4.84 9.03 -3.71
C VAL A 137 4.07 9.30 -5.00
N ARG A 138 4.69 9.15 -6.18
CA ARG A 138 3.99 9.27 -7.47
C ARG A 138 2.98 8.15 -7.70
N ALA A 139 3.23 6.96 -7.15
CA ALA A 139 2.28 5.87 -7.21
C ALA A 139 1.07 6.05 -6.25
N ILE A 140 1.16 6.96 -5.28
CA ILE A 140 0.04 7.34 -4.39
C ILE A 140 -0.91 8.34 -5.07
N GLU A 141 -0.41 9.18 -5.98
CA GLU A 141 -1.21 10.19 -6.69
C GLU A 141 -2.43 9.59 -7.42
N PRO A 142 -2.31 8.48 -8.20
CA PRO A 142 -3.47 7.88 -8.86
C PRO A 142 -4.54 7.35 -7.91
N VAL A 143 -4.16 6.90 -6.70
CA VAL A 143 -5.14 6.41 -5.70
C VAL A 143 -6.04 7.53 -5.22
N SER A 144 -5.49 8.75 -5.04
CA SER A 144 -6.31 9.92 -4.72
C SER A 144 -7.27 10.26 -5.87
N TYR A 145 -6.82 10.11 -7.11
CA TYR A 145 -7.59 10.42 -8.32
C TYR A 145 -8.73 9.42 -8.58
N THR A 146 -8.49 8.12 -8.48
CA THR A 146 -9.51 7.08 -8.69
C THR A 146 -10.58 7.09 -7.61
N HIS A 147 -10.21 7.37 -6.36
CA HIS A 147 -11.17 7.54 -5.28
C HIS A 147 -12.00 8.84 -5.39
N LEU A 148 -11.48 9.86 -6.07
CA LEU A 148 -12.21 11.11 -6.32
C LEU A 148 -13.14 11.00 -7.54
N ARG A 149 -12.77 10.23 -8.57
CA ARG A 149 -13.58 10.07 -9.79
C ARG A 149 -14.63 8.97 -9.72
N ALA A 150 -14.52 7.97 -8.87
CA ALA A 150 -15.51 6.90 -8.74
C ALA A 150 -16.92 7.41 -8.34
N HIS A 151 -17.04 8.68 -7.95
CA HIS A 151 -18.32 9.32 -7.67
C HIS A 151 -18.83 10.28 -8.77
N GLU A 152 -18.07 10.56 -9.81
CA GLU A 152 -18.43 11.61 -10.78
C GLU A 152 -18.59 11.18 -12.25
N THR A 153 -18.24 9.96 -12.64
CA THR A 153 -18.41 9.55 -14.04
C THR A 153 -19.46 8.45 -14.22
N LYS A 154 -20.72 8.84 -14.24
CA LYS A 154 -21.68 8.18 -15.14
C LYS A 154 -21.37 8.68 -16.55
N TRP A 155 -20.75 7.86 -17.36
CA TRP A 155 -20.72 8.08 -18.80
C TRP A 155 -22.09 7.76 -19.37
N HIS A 156 -22.69 8.75 -19.99
CA HIS A 156 -23.84 8.58 -20.88
C HIS A 156 -23.38 8.03 -22.23
#